data_986012dd666c82c9d1c757ae8018a93b
#
_entry.id   986012dd666c82c9d1c757ae8018a93b
#
_cell.length_a   1.000
_cell.length_b   1.000
_cell.length_c   1.000
_cell.angle_alpha   90.00
_cell.angle_beta   90.00
_cell.angle_gamma   90.00
#
_symmetry.space_group_name_H-M   'P 1'
#
loop_
_entity.id
_entity.type
_entity.pdbx_description
1 polymer ?
#
loop_
_entity_poly.entity_id
_entity_poly.type
_entity_poly.pdbx_seq_one_letter_code
_entity_poly.pdbx_strand_id
1 'polypeptide(L)'
;MAYMSEEGYKQLIEELKYLESVERPKIVSAIAEARDKGDLSENAEYDAAKEAQGLLEMKISQLKSTIGDAKIIDTSKMNADTVQILTKVELKNAKTGMKMVYTIVAESEANLKIGQDFGKYSDSTGFVRKKKWVMWLKSL
;
A
#
# COMPACT_ATOMS: atom_id res chain seq x y z
N MET A 1 -13.11 4.64 2.97
CA MET A 1 -12.56 5.92 2.47
C MET A 1 -11.06 5.94 2.79
N ALA A 2 -10.20 5.95 1.78
CA ALA A 2 -8.75 5.89 1.95
C ALA A 2 -8.12 7.25 1.64
N TYR A 3 -7.48 7.88 2.65
CA TYR A 3 -6.67 9.08 2.43
C TYR A 3 -5.27 8.69 1.98
N MET A 4 -4.74 9.35 0.98
CA MET A 4 -3.40 9.09 0.46
C MET A 4 -2.75 10.32 -0.15
N SER A 5 -1.43 10.27 -0.34
CA SER A 5 -0.69 11.27 -1.09
C SER A 5 -0.97 11.18 -2.58
N GLU A 6 -0.70 12.23 -3.32
CA GLU A 6 -0.77 12.22 -4.78
C GLU A 6 0.21 11.19 -5.37
N GLU A 7 1.40 11.07 -4.78
CA GLU A 7 2.40 10.07 -5.19
C GLU A 7 1.90 8.64 -4.97
N GLY A 8 1.31 8.34 -3.80
CA GLY A 8 0.72 7.04 -3.52
C GLY A 8 -0.42 6.70 -4.47
N TYR A 9 -1.26 7.67 -4.79
CA TYR A 9 -2.34 7.49 -5.78
C TYR A 9 -1.79 7.15 -7.17
N LYS A 10 -0.76 7.87 -7.64
CA LYS A 10 -0.10 7.57 -8.92
C LYS A 10 0.50 6.18 -8.97
N GLN A 11 1.14 5.75 -7.87
CA GLN A 11 1.70 4.39 -7.77
C GLN A 11 0.63 3.31 -7.88
N LEU A 12 -0.54 3.49 -7.25
CA LEU A 12 -1.67 2.55 -7.38
C LEU A 12 -2.20 2.48 -8.81
N ILE A 13 -2.29 3.61 -9.50
CA ILE A 13 -2.70 3.65 -10.91
C ILE A 13 -1.70 2.92 -11.80
N GLU A 14 -0.40 3.12 -11.57
CA GLU A 14 0.66 2.43 -12.33
C GLU A 14 0.65 0.92 -12.06
N GLU A 15 0.47 0.51 -10.80
CA GLU A 15 0.34 -0.90 -10.45
C GLU A 15 -0.88 -1.54 -11.12
N LEU A 16 -2.03 -0.89 -11.09
CA LEU A 16 -3.23 -1.37 -11.77
C LEU A 16 -3.00 -1.54 -13.27
N LYS A 17 -2.40 -0.55 -13.91
CA LYS A 17 -2.06 -0.58 -15.33
C LYS A 17 -1.11 -1.74 -15.65
N TYR A 18 -0.10 -1.97 -14.83
CA TYR A 18 0.83 -3.09 -14.98
C TYR A 18 0.11 -4.45 -14.89
N LEU A 19 -0.75 -4.64 -13.89
CA LEU A 19 -1.50 -5.88 -13.72
C LEU A 19 -2.42 -6.16 -14.92
N GLU A 20 -3.09 -5.13 -15.45
CA GLU A 20 -4.00 -5.28 -16.59
C GLU A 20 -3.27 -5.44 -17.93
N SER A 21 -2.15 -4.75 -18.14
CA SER A 21 -1.47 -4.72 -19.44
C SER A 21 -0.35 -5.75 -19.60
N VAL A 22 0.22 -6.25 -18.49
CA VAL A 22 1.34 -7.19 -18.50
C VAL A 22 0.96 -8.52 -17.85
N GLU A 23 0.50 -8.51 -16.61
CA GLU A 23 0.25 -9.76 -15.88
C GLU A 23 -0.97 -10.52 -16.41
N ARG A 24 -2.06 -9.82 -16.70
CA ARG A 24 -3.26 -10.45 -17.26
C ARG A 24 -3.00 -11.15 -18.59
N PRO A 25 -2.35 -10.53 -19.60
CA PRO A 25 -2.00 -11.21 -20.84
C PRO A 25 -1.09 -12.43 -20.65
N LYS A 26 -0.13 -12.39 -19.73
CA LYS A 26 0.72 -13.55 -19.42
C LYS A 26 -0.11 -14.74 -18.92
N ILE A 27 -1.05 -14.50 -18.00
CA ILE A 27 -1.91 -15.56 -17.47
C ILE A 27 -2.84 -16.10 -18.55
N VAL A 28 -3.39 -15.22 -19.39
CA VAL A 28 -4.24 -15.66 -20.54
C VAL A 28 -3.43 -16.56 -21.49
N SER A 29 -2.18 -16.20 -21.79
CA SER A 29 -1.28 -17.03 -22.59
C SER A 29 -1.01 -18.38 -21.93
N ALA A 30 -0.72 -18.39 -20.62
CA ALA A 30 -0.47 -19.62 -19.87
C ALA A 30 -1.70 -20.55 -19.86
N ILE A 31 -2.91 -20.00 -19.77
CA ILE A 31 -4.16 -20.79 -19.85
C ILE A 31 -4.30 -21.40 -21.26
N ALA A 32 -4.04 -20.63 -22.32
CA ALA A 32 -4.12 -21.12 -23.68
C ALA A 32 -3.08 -22.23 -23.95
N GLU A 33 -1.84 -22.02 -23.52
CA GLU A 33 -0.78 -23.02 -23.65
C GLU A 33 -1.10 -24.32 -22.90
N ALA A 34 -1.61 -24.20 -21.66
CA ALA A 34 -2.02 -25.38 -20.88
C ALA A 34 -3.18 -26.13 -21.52
N ARG A 35 -4.15 -25.41 -22.11
CA ARG A 35 -5.28 -26.00 -22.84
C ARG A 35 -4.80 -26.78 -24.07
N ASP A 36 -3.84 -26.25 -24.80
CA ASP A 36 -3.31 -26.86 -26.02
C ASP A 36 -2.49 -28.13 -25.75
N LYS A 37 -1.99 -28.31 -24.51
CA LYS A 37 -1.20 -29.48 -24.10
C LYS A 37 -2.01 -30.75 -23.86
N GLY A 38 -3.34 -30.69 -23.74
CA GLY A 38 -4.15 -31.90 -23.61
C GLY A 38 -5.37 -31.83 -22.72
N ASP A 39 -5.71 -32.97 -22.09
CA ASP A 39 -6.95 -33.17 -21.34
C ASP A 39 -7.04 -32.22 -20.14
N LEU A 40 -8.12 -31.43 -20.11
CA LEU A 40 -8.38 -30.44 -19.04
C LEU A 40 -8.78 -31.08 -17.70
N SER A 41 -9.22 -32.35 -17.70
CA SER A 41 -9.69 -33.03 -16.49
C SER A 41 -8.57 -33.41 -15.51
N GLU A 42 -7.31 -33.52 -16.02
CA GLU A 42 -6.13 -33.89 -15.22
C GLU A 42 -4.93 -32.94 -15.49
N ASN A 43 -5.19 -31.74 -15.97
CA ASN A 43 -4.15 -30.79 -16.37
C ASN A 43 -3.82 -29.82 -15.21
N ALA A 44 -2.80 -30.19 -14.41
CA ALA A 44 -2.36 -29.38 -13.28
C ALA A 44 -1.85 -27.98 -13.69
N GLU A 45 -1.28 -27.83 -14.91
CA GLU A 45 -0.84 -26.53 -15.42
C GLU A 45 -2.04 -25.62 -15.72
N TYR A 46 -3.12 -26.19 -16.26
CA TYR A 46 -4.36 -25.45 -16.52
C TYR A 46 -5.01 -25.00 -15.20
N ASP A 47 -5.11 -25.87 -14.22
CA ASP A 47 -5.68 -25.54 -12.91
C ASP A 47 -4.88 -24.45 -12.22
N ALA A 48 -3.54 -24.56 -12.23
CA ALA A 48 -2.65 -23.54 -11.66
C ALA A 48 -2.81 -22.17 -12.36
N ALA A 49 -2.91 -22.16 -13.71
CA ALA A 49 -3.11 -20.95 -14.48
C ALA A 49 -4.50 -20.31 -14.20
N LYS A 50 -5.54 -21.11 -14.01
CA LYS A 50 -6.88 -20.65 -13.64
C LYS A 50 -6.92 -20.08 -12.22
N GLU A 51 -6.23 -20.71 -11.27
CA GLU A 51 -6.10 -20.18 -9.91
C GLU A 51 -5.35 -18.83 -9.93
N ALA A 52 -4.24 -18.75 -10.66
CA ALA A 52 -3.49 -17.50 -10.82
C ALA A 52 -4.35 -16.39 -11.45
N GLN A 53 -5.21 -16.72 -12.41
CA GLN A 53 -6.18 -15.77 -12.99
C GLN A 53 -7.14 -15.25 -11.92
N GLY A 54 -7.70 -16.12 -11.10
CA GLY A 54 -8.63 -15.73 -10.02
C GLY A 54 -7.98 -14.79 -9.01
N LEU A 55 -6.76 -15.09 -8.59
CA LEU A 55 -5.99 -14.25 -7.66
C LEU A 55 -5.65 -12.88 -8.27
N LEU A 56 -5.27 -12.84 -9.55
CA LEU A 56 -5.00 -11.59 -10.25
C LEU A 56 -6.25 -10.71 -10.36
N GLU A 57 -7.39 -11.27 -10.78
CA GLU A 57 -8.63 -10.50 -10.92
C GLU A 57 -9.14 -9.99 -9.57
N MET A 58 -8.95 -10.76 -8.49
CA MET A 58 -9.25 -10.31 -7.13
C MET A 58 -8.37 -9.12 -6.74
N LYS A 59 -7.05 -9.19 -7.02
CA LYS A 59 -6.13 -8.08 -6.75
C LYS A 59 -6.48 -6.83 -7.56
N ILE A 60 -6.81 -6.98 -8.83
CA ILE A 60 -7.25 -5.87 -9.70
C ILE A 60 -8.52 -5.22 -9.15
N SER A 61 -9.49 -6.03 -8.73
CA SER A 61 -10.73 -5.55 -8.13
C SER A 61 -10.50 -4.76 -6.84
N GLN A 62 -9.63 -5.25 -5.97
CA GLN A 62 -9.25 -4.55 -4.73
C GLN A 62 -8.56 -3.21 -5.02
N LEU A 63 -7.62 -3.18 -5.98
CA LEU A 63 -6.96 -1.94 -6.40
C LEU A 63 -7.95 -0.91 -6.97
N LYS A 64 -8.85 -1.36 -7.84
CA LYS A 64 -9.91 -0.49 -8.39
C LYS A 64 -10.81 0.09 -7.30
N SER A 65 -11.19 -0.71 -6.32
CA SER A 65 -11.97 -0.24 -5.18
C SER A 65 -11.20 0.79 -4.36
N THR A 66 -9.93 0.52 -4.04
CA THR A 66 -9.07 1.45 -3.29
C THR A 66 -8.88 2.77 -4.03
N ILE A 67 -8.64 2.72 -5.34
CA ILE A 67 -8.50 3.91 -6.19
C ILE A 67 -9.82 4.70 -6.24
N GLY A 68 -10.96 4.01 -6.36
CA GLY A 68 -12.28 4.64 -6.40
C GLY A 68 -12.65 5.34 -5.09
N ASP A 69 -12.21 4.80 -3.96
CA ASP A 69 -12.46 5.35 -2.63
C ASP A 69 -11.37 6.34 -2.17
N ALA A 70 -10.33 6.54 -2.96
CA ALA A 70 -9.18 7.36 -2.60
C ALA A 70 -9.53 8.85 -2.48
N LYS A 71 -9.02 9.47 -1.43
CA LYS A 71 -9.00 10.92 -1.26
C LYS A 71 -7.57 11.40 -1.18
N ILE A 72 -7.19 12.23 -2.14
CA ILE A 72 -5.85 12.83 -2.19
C ILE A 72 -5.78 13.93 -1.13
N ILE A 73 -4.72 13.87 -0.30
CA ILE A 73 -4.47 14.86 0.74
C ILE A 73 -3.74 16.04 0.12
N ASP A 74 -4.35 17.23 0.24
CA ASP A 74 -3.71 18.48 -0.15
C ASP A 74 -2.69 18.90 0.93
N THR A 75 -1.42 18.63 0.64
CA THR A 75 -0.32 18.96 1.56
C THR A 75 -0.06 20.47 1.70
N SER A 76 -0.58 21.29 0.77
CA SER A 76 -0.41 22.76 0.80
C SER A 76 -1.15 23.43 1.95
N LYS A 77 -2.18 22.77 2.50
CA LYS A 77 -3.02 23.25 3.61
C LYS A 77 -2.65 22.67 4.97
N MET A 78 -1.55 21.90 5.04
CA MET A 78 -1.13 21.27 6.28
C MET A 78 -0.46 22.25 7.23
N ASN A 79 -0.88 22.23 8.48
CA ASN A 79 -0.25 22.99 9.56
C ASN A 79 0.94 22.20 10.15
N ALA A 80 2.11 22.84 10.26
CA ALA A 80 3.32 22.23 10.81
C ALA A 80 3.28 22.04 12.34
N ASP A 81 2.32 22.65 13.03
CA ASP A 81 2.22 22.62 14.49
C ASP A 81 1.59 21.34 15.06
N THR A 82 0.98 20.53 14.19
CA THR A 82 0.34 19.28 14.57
C THR A 82 0.86 18.10 13.77
N VAL A 83 0.94 16.92 14.42
CA VAL A 83 1.28 15.66 13.74
C VAL A 83 0.11 15.26 12.85
N GLN A 84 0.35 15.22 11.55
CA GLN A 84 -0.65 14.86 10.54
C GLN A 84 -0.09 13.78 9.59
N ILE A 85 -0.98 13.18 8.80
CA ILE A 85 -0.57 12.27 7.72
C ILE A 85 0.37 13.02 6.76
N LEU A 86 1.41 12.36 6.26
CA LEU A 86 2.45 12.87 5.37
C LEU A 86 3.43 13.87 6.02
N THR A 87 3.43 14.00 7.34
CA THR A 87 4.44 14.78 8.05
C THR A 87 5.61 13.91 8.50
N LYS A 88 6.80 14.51 8.53
CA LYS A 88 7.97 13.91 9.19
C LYS A 88 8.00 14.35 10.65
N VAL A 89 8.15 13.38 11.54
CA VAL A 89 8.14 13.62 12.99
C VAL A 89 9.43 13.10 13.59
N GLU A 90 10.15 13.94 14.33
CA GLU A 90 11.27 13.52 15.15
C GLU A 90 10.76 13.13 16.54
N LEU A 91 11.00 11.88 16.95
CA LEU A 91 10.68 11.37 18.28
C LEU A 91 11.95 11.17 19.08
N LYS A 92 11.94 11.65 20.34
CA LYS A 92 13.02 11.41 21.29
C LYS A 92 12.54 10.48 22.41
N ASN A 93 13.29 9.40 22.64
CA ASN A 93 13.02 8.54 23.79
C ASN A 93 13.46 9.24 25.08
N ALA A 94 12.52 9.47 26.00
CA ALA A 94 12.80 10.19 27.25
C ALA A 94 13.78 9.46 28.19
N LYS A 95 13.88 8.11 28.11
CA LYS A 95 14.76 7.32 28.95
C LYS A 95 16.18 7.16 28.40
N THR A 96 16.29 6.92 27.10
CA THR A 96 17.56 6.62 26.41
C THR A 96 18.17 7.81 25.70
N GLY A 97 17.38 8.88 25.47
CA GLY A 97 17.80 10.05 24.70
C GLY A 97 17.89 9.79 23.17
N MET A 98 17.57 8.60 22.70
CA MET A 98 17.61 8.27 21.27
C MET A 98 16.56 9.07 20.50
N LYS A 99 16.99 9.58 19.34
CA LYS A 99 16.13 10.29 18.41
C LYS A 99 15.86 9.43 17.19
N MET A 100 14.62 9.43 16.74
CA MET A 100 14.18 8.70 15.54
C MET A 100 13.28 9.61 14.72
N VAL A 101 13.40 9.53 13.40
CA VAL A 101 12.57 10.30 12.46
C VAL A 101 11.62 9.34 11.76
N TYR A 102 10.32 9.62 11.85
CA TYR A 102 9.27 8.84 11.21
C TYR A 102 8.50 9.70 10.22
N THR A 103 8.12 9.11 9.11
CA THR A 103 7.13 9.69 8.20
C THR A 103 5.79 9.04 8.49
N ILE A 104 4.78 9.83 8.78
CA ILE A 104 3.42 9.33 9.02
C ILE A 104 2.72 9.21 7.68
N VAL A 105 2.28 8.00 7.36
CA VAL A 105 1.57 7.71 6.10
C VAL A 105 0.22 7.07 6.40
N ALA A 106 -0.70 7.14 5.44
CA ALA A 106 -1.97 6.42 5.54
C ALA A 106 -1.72 4.90 5.46
N GLU A 107 -2.60 4.10 6.07
CA GLU A 107 -2.50 2.64 6.06
C GLU A 107 -2.42 2.07 4.64
N SER A 108 -3.15 2.64 3.70
CA SER A 108 -3.13 2.28 2.28
C SER A 108 -1.76 2.48 1.60
N GLU A 109 -0.93 3.39 2.12
CA GLU A 109 0.43 3.66 1.60
C GLU A 109 1.52 2.88 2.34
N ALA A 110 1.27 2.43 3.56
CA ALA A 110 2.24 1.70 4.37
C ALA A 110 2.71 0.40 3.70
N ASN A 111 1.84 -0.25 2.96
CA ASN A 111 2.13 -1.48 2.22
C ASN A 111 2.92 -1.27 0.91
N LEU A 112 2.92 -0.05 0.37
CA LEU A 112 3.61 0.29 -0.88
C LEU A 112 5.11 0.58 -0.68
N LYS A 113 5.49 0.97 0.51
CA LYS A 113 6.90 1.28 0.87
C LYS A 113 7.54 0.12 1.62
N ILE A 114 7.61 -1.04 0.98
CA ILE A 114 8.32 -2.21 1.51
C ILE A 114 9.80 -1.87 1.65
N GLY A 115 10.29 -1.77 2.88
CA GLY A 115 11.71 -1.61 3.20
C GLY A 115 12.08 -0.45 4.12
N GLN A 116 11.13 0.33 4.60
CA GLN A 116 11.36 1.31 5.66
C GLN A 116 10.57 0.92 6.90
N ASP A 117 11.25 0.89 8.04
CA ASP A 117 10.68 0.60 9.36
C ASP A 117 9.51 1.55 9.66
N PHE A 118 8.31 1.15 9.28
CA PHE A 118 7.09 1.80 9.74
C PHE A 118 6.77 1.23 11.12
N GLY A 119 7.03 2.02 12.15
CA GLY A 119 6.60 1.68 13.49
C GLY A 119 5.10 1.35 13.51
N LYS A 120 4.74 0.19 14.02
CA LYS A 120 3.40 -0.41 14.11
C LYS A 120 2.35 0.39 14.91
N TYR A 121 2.24 1.69 14.75
CA TYR A 121 1.42 2.53 15.64
C TYR A 121 0.62 3.62 14.91
N SER A 122 0.01 3.32 13.77
CA SER A 122 -1.10 4.15 13.30
C SER A 122 -2.42 3.43 13.64
N ASP A 123 -3.20 3.98 14.56
CA ASP A 123 -4.61 3.64 14.57
C ASP A 123 -5.31 4.37 13.40
N SER A 124 -6.48 3.89 13.02
CA SER A 124 -7.26 4.37 11.88
C SER A 124 -7.64 5.87 11.94
N THR A 125 -7.24 6.59 12.97
CA THR A 125 -7.53 8.02 13.20
C THR A 125 -6.32 8.92 12.96
N GLY A 126 -5.14 8.36 12.60
CA GLY A 126 -3.92 9.14 12.40
C GLY A 126 -3.29 9.66 13.70
N PHE A 127 -3.76 9.23 14.85
CA PHE A 127 -3.20 9.57 16.16
C PHE A 127 -2.16 8.54 16.60
N VAL A 128 -0.96 9.02 16.94
CA VAL A 128 0.04 8.22 17.67
C VAL A 128 -0.43 8.10 19.13
N ARG A 129 -0.94 6.92 19.54
CA ARG A 129 -1.32 6.68 20.94
C ARG A 129 -0.12 6.81 21.86
N LYS A 130 -0.24 7.71 22.85
CA LYS A 130 0.71 7.87 23.96
C LYS A 130 0.83 6.57 24.77
N LYS A 131 1.81 5.74 24.51
CA LYS A 131 2.32 4.78 25.48
C LYS A 131 3.84 4.92 25.60
N LYS A 132 4.29 5.59 26.67
CA LYS A 132 5.68 5.70 27.14
C LYS A 132 6.66 6.56 26.35
N TRP A 133 6.23 7.44 25.44
CA TRP A 133 7.11 8.37 24.73
C TRP A 133 6.69 9.80 25.05
N VAL A 134 7.63 10.65 25.48
CA VAL A 134 7.42 12.09 25.56
C VAL A 134 7.76 12.65 24.18
N MET A 135 6.75 13.12 23.46
CA MET A 135 6.93 13.75 22.16
C MET A 135 7.42 15.18 22.33
N TRP A 136 8.62 15.49 21.87
CA TRP A 136 9.00 16.82 21.46
C TRP A 136 8.82 16.91 19.97
N LEU A 137 7.78 17.60 19.53
CA LEU A 137 7.50 17.84 18.14
C LEU A 137 8.38 18.97 17.64
N LYS A 138 9.31 18.64 16.75
CA LYS A 138 9.93 19.61 15.86
C LYS A 138 9.54 19.18 14.45
N SER A 139 8.64 19.92 13.80
CA SER A 139 8.39 19.76 12.37
C SER A 139 9.66 20.16 11.62
N LEU A 140 10.14 19.26 10.82
CA LEU A 140 11.25 19.50 9.90
C LEU A 140 10.69 20.00 8.57
#